data_8db770796523228c16c9a64a4c5dc9a9
#
_entry.id   8db770796523228c16c9a64a4c5dc9a9
#
_cell.length_a   1.000
_cell.length_b   1.000
_cell.length_c   1.000
_cell.angle_alpha   90.00
_cell.angle_beta   90.00
_cell.angle_gamma   90.00
#
_symmetry.space_group_name_H-M   'P 1'
#
loop_
_entity.id
_entity.type
_entity.pdbx_description
1 polymer ?
#
loop_
_entity_poly.entity_id
_entity_poly.type
_entity_poly.pdbx_seq_one_letter_code
_entity_poly.pdbx_strand_id
1 'polypeptide(L)' 'VRELIIAGLKSKSKSASSLAKEISKKCGVPRQSVYDMILELKR' A
#
# COMPACT_ATOMS: atom_id res chain seq x y z
N VAL A 1 -8.47 3.70 0.32
CA VAL A 1 -7.15 3.13 0.58
C VAL A 1 -6.88 1.94 -0.33
N ARG A 2 -7.87 1.09 -0.50
CA ARG A 2 -7.70 -0.10 -1.32
C ARG A 2 -7.36 0.26 -2.76
N GLU A 3 -8.03 1.25 -3.31
CA GLU A 3 -7.78 1.65 -4.69
C GLU A 3 -6.38 2.19 -4.87
N LEU A 4 -5.88 2.91 -3.86
CA LEU A 4 -4.53 3.44 -3.92
C LEU A 4 -3.50 2.31 -3.93
N ILE A 5 -3.77 1.27 -3.15
CA ILE A 5 -2.87 0.13 -3.08
C ILE A 5 -2.87 -0.60 -4.42
N ILE A 6 -4.03 -0.83 -4.99
CA ILE A 6 -4.14 -1.52 -6.26
C ILE A 6 -3.44 -0.74 -7.35
N ALA A 7 -3.63 0.56 -7.39
CA ALA A 7 -2.97 1.40 -8.37
C ALA A 7 -1.45 1.34 -8.23
N GLY A 8 -0.97 1.37 -6.99
CA GLY A 8 0.46 1.29 -6.74
C GLY A 8 1.04 -0.05 -7.13
N LEU A 9 0.31 -1.12 -6.88
CA LEU A 9 0.78 -2.45 -7.24
C LEU A 9 0.81 -2.64 -8.75
N LYS A 10 -0.13 -2.03 -9.43
CA LYS A 10 -0.19 -2.12 -10.89
C LYS A 10 0.98 -1.41 -11.55
N SER A 11 1.38 -0.29 -11.00
CA SER A 11 2.46 0.50 -11.60
C SER A 11 3.82 -0.18 -11.45
N LYS A 12 3.96 -1.01 -10.45
CA LYS A 12 5.20 -1.76 -10.20
C LYS A 12 6.41 -0.87 -10.00
N SER A 13 6.19 0.41 -9.82
CA SER A 13 7.31 1.34 -9.64
C SER A 13 7.77 1.43 -8.19
N LYS A 14 7.03 0.84 -7.28
CA LYS A 14 7.36 0.88 -5.85
C LYS A 14 7.18 -0.48 -5.21
N SER A 15 8.04 -0.75 -4.23
CA SER A 15 7.92 -1.98 -3.46
C SER A 15 6.77 -1.86 -2.45
N ALA A 16 6.39 -2.99 -1.87
CA ALA A 16 5.32 -2.99 -0.89
C ALA A 16 5.63 -2.07 0.30
N SER A 17 6.87 -2.07 0.74
CA SER A 17 7.28 -1.23 1.85
C SER A 17 7.13 0.25 1.51
N SER A 18 7.62 0.64 0.35
CA SER A 18 7.53 2.03 -0.08
C SER A 18 6.07 2.44 -0.26
N LEU A 19 5.28 1.56 -0.84
CA LEU A 19 3.87 1.83 -1.07
C LEU A 19 3.13 1.99 0.26
N ALA A 20 3.41 1.12 1.21
CA ALA A 20 2.77 1.21 2.52
C ALA A 20 3.11 2.52 3.21
N LYS A 21 4.37 2.92 3.12
CA LYS A 21 4.81 4.16 3.74
C LYS A 21 4.10 5.36 3.13
N GLU A 22 3.99 5.37 1.82
CA GLU A 22 3.37 6.49 1.13
C GLU A 22 1.88 6.59 1.43
N ILE A 23 1.18 5.47 1.36
CA ILE A 23 -0.25 5.46 1.61
C ILE A 23 -0.56 5.80 3.07
N SER A 24 0.24 5.27 3.98
CA SER A 24 0.05 5.55 5.40
C SER A 24 0.16 7.05 5.68
N LYS A 25 1.07 7.71 5.00
CA LYS A 25 1.24 9.14 5.15
C LYS A 25 0.11 9.92 4.50
N LYS A 26 -0.36 9.41 3.38
CA LYS A 26 -1.41 10.08 2.62
C LYS A 26 -2.78 9.96 3.28
N CYS A 27 -3.10 8.78 3.78
CA CYS A 27 -4.40 8.50 4.34
C CYS A 27 -4.44 8.61 5.87
N GLY A 28 -3.29 8.76 6.49
CA GLY A 28 -3.24 8.87 7.94
C GLY A 28 -3.53 7.57 8.64
N VAL A 29 -3.21 6.44 8.03
CA VAL A 29 -3.41 5.13 8.63
C VAL A 29 -2.07 4.53 9.03
N PRO A 30 -2.06 3.57 9.98
CA PRO A 30 -0.81 2.92 10.37
C PRO A 30 -0.18 2.17 9.20
N ARG A 31 1.13 2.30 9.10
CA ARG A 31 1.86 1.64 8.03
C ARG A 31 1.63 0.12 8.07
N GLN A 32 1.55 -0.42 9.26
CA GLN A 32 1.33 -1.85 9.43
C GLN A 32 0.01 -2.29 8.82
N SER A 33 -1.04 -1.49 9.02
CA SER A 33 -2.34 -1.80 8.44
C SER A 33 -2.28 -1.79 6.93
N VAL A 34 -1.59 -0.79 6.36
CA VAL A 34 -1.46 -0.70 4.90
C VAL A 34 -0.68 -1.89 4.38
N TYR A 35 0.38 -2.26 5.07
CA TYR A 35 1.21 -3.39 4.66
C TYR A 35 0.39 -4.68 4.67
N ASP A 36 -0.44 -4.85 5.69
CA ASP A 36 -1.33 -6.01 5.77
C ASP A 36 -2.26 -6.08 4.57
N MET A 37 -2.84 -4.94 4.21
CA MET A 37 -3.75 -4.87 3.07
C MET A 37 -3.02 -5.21 1.77
N ILE A 38 -1.80 -4.74 1.64
CA ILE A 38 -1.00 -5.03 0.46
C ILE A 38 -0.75 -6.53 0.35
N LEU A 39 -0.41 -7.16 1.46
CA LEU A 39 -0.17 -8.60 1.46
C LEU A 39 -1.43 -9.37 1.11
N GLU A 40 -2.56 -8.90 1.60
CA GLU A 40 -3.84 -9.53 1.30
C GLU A 40 -4.15 -9.47 -0.18
N LEU A 41 -3.96 -8.30 -0.77
CA LEU A 41 -4.24 -8.10 -2.18
C LEU A 41 -3.21 -8.80 -3.09
N LYS A 42 -2.02 -8.97 -2.57
CA LYS A 42 -0.95 -9.60 -3.34
C LYS A 42 -1.14 -11.11 -3.46
N ARG A 43 -1.89 -11.68 -2.54
CA ARG A 43 -2.17 -13.11 -2.60
C ARG A 43 -2.95 -13.41 -3.85
#